data_520e50eac6c47d0dc438efcb373abb9b
#
_entry.id   520e50eac6c47d0dc438efcb373abb9b
#
_cell.length_a   1.000
_cell.length_b   1.000
_cell.length_c   1.000
_cell.angle_alpha   90.00
_cell.angle_beta   90.00
_cell.angle_gamma   90.00
#
_symmetry.space_group_name_H-M   'P 1'
#
loop_
_entity.id
_entity.type
_entity.pdbx_description
1 polymer ?
#
loop_
_entity_poly.entity_id
_entity_poly.type
_entity_poly.pdbx_seq_one_letter_code
_entity_poly.pdbx_strand_id
1 'polypeptide(L)'
;MPDLRRCDEALGRVEALSALRPPYHVIVSGTTARHRSELLVAHQTQALQPPGSFFSLSPEVHCASPELVLLQMAEHATDLELLLLVDELCGHYGIQPRASKGLVKRSDPLTNTRRILDYLDCASTPRGASKLRRAVGRARERSGSPRESKTVHRLEFSPRLGGYGLEVVALNDPVLVERADATLAASRERIRKPDIMLLAPADAPEGSIPFRGCALDYQGGYHRDEIQAGRDTNRRNELLACGVKPYEIEKEHYDDPDYLDWL
;
A
#
# COMPACT_ATOMS: atom_id res chain seq x y z
N MET A 1 36.87 -10.23 -5.00
CA MET A 1 35.71 -9.76 -5.78
C MET A 1 34.70 -10.90 -5.82
N PRO A 2 33.41 -10.66 -5.56
CA PRO A 2 32.42 -11.68 -5.87
C PRO A 2 32.48 -11.97 -7.36
N ASP A 3 32.47 -13.24 -7.70
CA ASP A 3 32.47 -13.67 -9.11
C ASP A 3 31.10 -13.36 -9.71
N LEU A 4 31.02 -12.32 -10.54
CA LEU A 4 29.77 -11.84 -11.13
C LEU A 4 29.10 -12.90 -12.01
N ARG A 5 29.88 -13.81 -12.62
CA ARG A 5 29.32 -14.93 -13.38
C ARG A 5 28.53 -15.88 -12.48
N ARG A 6 29.05 -16.12 -11.26
CA ARG A 6 28.31 -16.94 -10.26
C ARG A 6 27.06 -16.23 -9.77
N CYS A 7 27.10 -14.91 -9.63
CA CYS A 7 25.89 -14.14 -9.28
C CYS A 7 24.83 -14.25 -10.37
N ASP A 8 25.20 -14.07 -11.64
CA ASP A 8 24.27 -14.19 -12.77
C ASP A 8 23.72 -15.62 -12.92
N GLU A 9 24.56 -16.64 -12.72
CA GLU A 9 24.13 -18.04 -12.73
C GLU A 9 23.19 -18.35 -11.55
N ALA A 10 23.48 -17.85 -10.36
CA ALA A 10 22.64 -18.04 -9.18
C ALA A 10 21.28 -17.33 -9.33
N LEU A 11 21.29 -16.11 -9.84
CA LEU A 11 20.07 -15.33 -10.14
C LEU A 11 19.25 -15.99 -11.25
N GLY A 12 19.89 -16.51 -12.28
CA GLY A 12 19.21 -17.20 -13.39
C GLY A 12 18.53 -18.51 -12.99
N ARG A 13 18.97 -19.17 -11.89
CA ARG A 13 18.34 -20.39 -11.35
C ARG A 13 17.05 -20.11 -10.57
N VAL A 14 16.78 -18.88 -10.20
CA VAL A 14 15.59 -18.48 -9.46
C VAL A 14 14.70 -17.69 -10.38
N GLU A 15 13.61 -18.29 -10.86
CA GLU A 15 12.70 -17.71 -11.84
C GLU A 15 12.21 -16.30 -11.43
N ALA A 16 11.89 -16.12 -10.13
CA ALA A 16 11.47 -14.84 -9.58
C ALA A 16 12.55 -13.74 -9.72
N LEU A 17 13.82 -14.08 -9.86
CA LEU A 17 14.94 -13.15 -9.98
C LEU A 17 15.39 -12.95 -11.42
N SER A 18 14.91 -13.72 -12.37
CA SER A 18 15.26 -13.63 -13.80
C SER A 18 14.95 -12.25 -14.42
N ALA A 19 14.01 -11.52 -13.82
CA ALA A 19 13.64 -10.17 -14.21
C ALA A 19 14.54 -9.06 -13.62
N LEU A 20 15.39 -9.37 -12.65
CA LEU A 20 16.33 -8.41 -12.08
C LEU A 20 17.37 -7.97 -13.14
N ARG A 21 17.78 -6.73 -13.02
CA ARG A 21 18.80 -6.14 -13.90
C ARG A 21 19.77 -5.32 -13.05
N PRO A 22 21.03 -5.19 -13.47
CA PRO A 22 21.99 -4.31 -12.82
C PRO A 22 21.49 -2.86 -12.74
N PRO A 23 21.99 -2.11 -11.76
CA PRO A 23 22.90 -2.56 -10.71
C PRO A 23 22.20 -3.39 -9.65
N TYR A 24 22.83 -4.50 -9.24
CA TYR A 24 22.33 -5.30 -8.11
C TYR A 24 22.77 -4.66 -6.80
N HIS A 25 21.82 -4.45 -5.90
CA HIS A 25 22.08 -3.94 -4.56
C HIS A 25 22.37 -5.12 -3.62
N VAL A 26 23.56 -5.15 -3.03
CA VAL A 26 24.01 -6.22 -2.14
C VAL A 26 24.41 -5.68 -0.78
N ILE A 27 24.16 -6.44 0.27
CA ILE A 27 24.57 -6.11 1.63
C ILE A 27 25.90 -6.83 1.93
N VAL A 28 26.87 -6.08 2.44
CA VAL A 28 28.18 -6.57 2.81
C VAL A 28 28.52 -6.21 4.26
N SER A 29 29.20 -7.12 4.97
CA SER A 29 29.54 -6.94 6.39
C SER A 29 30.88 -6.22 6.63
N GLY A 30 31.73 -6.08 5.59
CA GLY A 30 33.09 -5.54 5.74
C GLY A 30 33.35 -4.31 4.87
N THR A 31 34.26 -3.43 5.35
CA THR A 31 34.68 -2.22 4.62
C THR A 31 35.42 -2.54 3.33
N THR A 32 36.19 -3.63 3.33
CA THR A 32 36.99 -4.10 2.18
C THR A 32 36.14 -4.64 1.03
N ALA A 33 34.90 -5.01 1.31
CA ALA A 33 33.96 -5.52 0.31
C ALA A 33 33.07 -4.41 -0.32
N ARG A 34 33.31 -3.13 0.05
CA ARG A 34 32.53 -2.00 -0.46
C ARG A 34 33.02 -1.60 -1.86
N HIS A 35 32.56 -2.33 -2.86
CA HIS A 35 32.79 -2.00 -4.25
C HIS A 35 31.53 -1.43 -4.91
N ARG A 36 31.73 -0.43 -5.75
CA ARG A 36 30.67 0.08 -6.63
C ARG A 36 31.12 -0.11 -8.07
N SER A 37 30.29 -0.73 -8.86
CA SER A 37 30.49 -0.89 -10.30
C SER A 37 29.16 -0.63 -11.01
N GLU A 38 29.17 -0.64 -12.32
CA GLU A 38 27.92 -0.58 -13.11
C GLU A 38 26.97 -1.74 -12.81
N LEU A 39 27.50 -2.87 -12.33
CA LEU A 39 26.75 -4.08 -12.05
C LEU A 39 26.34 -4.23 -10.58
N LEU A 40 27.13 -3.68 -9.64
CA LEU A 40 26.93 -3.88 -8.20
C LEU A 40 27.00 -2.57 -7.43
N VAL A 41 26.05 -2.39 -6.52
CA VAL A 41 26.08 -1.37 -5.48
C VAL A 41 26.11 -2.07 -4.12
N ALA A 42 27.26 -2.01 -3.44
CA ALA A 42 27.43 -2.62 -2.14
C ALA A 42 27.00 -1.65 -1.03
N HIS A 43 26.04 -2.08 -0.22
CA HIS A 43 25.59 -1.42 1.00
C HIS A 43 26.25 -2.09 2.20
N GLN A 44 26.97 -1.29 2.98
CA GLN A 44 27.61 -1.80 4.19
C GLN A 44 26.65 -1.71 5.36
N THR A 45 26.55 -2.80 6.13
CA THR A 45 25.91 -2.78 7.45
C THR A 45 26.92 -3.25 8.49
N GLN A 46 26.99 -2.53 9.62
CA GLN A 46 27.75 -2.91 10.80
C GLN A 46 26.80 -3.39 11.92
N ALA A 47 25.52 -3.12 11.79
CA ALA A 47 24.54 -3.54 12.78
C ALA A 47 24.27 -5.05 12.67
N LEU A 48 24.19 -5.69 13.83
CA LEU A 48 23.70 -7.07 13.90
C LEU A 48 22.24 -7.06 13.44
N GLN A 49 21.97 -7.85 12.39
CA GLN A 49 20.63 -7.94 11.84
C GLN A 49 19.78 -8.87 12.72
N PRO A 50 18.53 -8.48 13.08
CA PRO A 50 17.61 -9.35 13.78
C PRO A 50 17.34 -10.67 13.05
N PRO A 51 16.93 -11.73 13.75
CA PRO A 51 16.41 -12.93 13.10
C PRO A 51 15.28 -12.58 12.13
N GLY A 52 15.24 -13.23 10.97
CA GLY A 52 14.24 -12.96 9.93
C GLY A 52 14.59 -11.79 8.99
N SER A 53 15.77 -11.16 9.14
CA SER A 53 16.24 -10.11 8.23
C SER A 53 16.48 -10.59 6.80
N PHE A 54 16.71 -11.88 6.63
CA PHE A 54 16.95 -12.49 5.32
C PHE A 54 16.14 -13.77 5.17
N PHE A 55 15.74 -14.03 3.94
CA PHE A 55 15.15 -15.31 3.56
C PHE A 55 15.91 -15.89 2.37
N SER A 56 16.00 -17.21 2.34
CA SER A 56 16.71 -17.95 1.30
C SER A 56 15.79 -18.21 0.13
N LEU A 57 16.19 -17.77 -1.07
CA LEU A 57 15.53 -18.12 -2.33
C LEU A 57 16.14 -19.39 -2.93
N SER A 58 17.43 -19.61 -2.69
CA SER A 58 18.16 -20.82 -3.01
C SER A 58 19.32 -20.98 -2.00
N PRO A 59 20.05 -22.09 -2.00
CA PRO A 59 21.23 -22.26 -1.13
C PRO A 59 22.27 -21.14 -1.26
N GLU A 60 22.34 -20.47 -2.40
CA GLU A 60 23.36 -19.47 -2.72
C GLU A 60 22.79 -18.04 -2.75
N VAL A 61 21.46 -17.88 -2.73
CA VAL A 61 20.81 -16.56 -2.88
C VAL A 61 19.93 -16.26 -1.67
N HIS A 62 20.29 -15.21 -0.96
CA HIS A 62 19.52 -14.68 0.15
C HIS A 62 19.03 -13.27 -0.17
N CYS A 63 17.77 -13.00 0.12
CA CYS A 63 17.16 -11.68 -0.05
C CYS A 63 16.88 -11.04 1.31
N ALA A 64 17.01 -9.72 1.36
CA ALA A 64 16.56 -8.94 2.51
C ALA A 64 15.05 -9.08 2.68
N SER A 65 14.59 -9.18 3.92
CA SER A 65 13.17 -9.16 4.23
C SER A 65 12.56 -7.79 3.94
N PRO A 66 11.25 -7.69 3.73
CA PRO A 66 10.56 -6.40 3.56
C PRO A 66 10.84 -5.42 4.71
N GLU A 67 10.91 -5.92 5.94
CA GLU A 67 11.19 -5.12 7.14
C GLU A 67 12.60 -4.53 7.11
N LEU A 68 13.61 -5.33 6.70
CA LEU A 68 14.98 -4.84 6.55
C LEU A 68 15.09 -3.83 5.41
N VAL A 69 14.43 -4.07 4.28
CA VAL A 69 14.39 -3.12 3.15
C VAL A 69 13.80 -1.79 3.59
N LEU A 70 12.65 -1.81 4.29
CA LEU A 70 12.03 -0.60 4.82
C LEU A 70 12.95 0.18 5.76
N LEU A 71 13.65 -0.52 6.66
CA LEU A 71 14.59 0.10 7.58
C LEU A 71 15.76 0.77 6.84
N GLN A 72 16.31 0.11 5.83
CA GLN A 72 17.37 0.68 5.00
C GLN A 72 16.87 1.89 4.19
N MET A 73 15.69 1.80 3.60
CA MET A 73 15.09 2.90 2.84
C MET A 73 14.76 4.11 3.73
N ALA A 74 14.48 3.90 5.02
CA ALA A 74 14.18 4.98 5.94
C ALA A 74 15.32 6.00 6.11
N GLU A 75 16.57 5.64 5.82
CA GLU A 75 17.70 6.58 5.82
C GLU A 75 17.71 7.50 4.60
N HIS A 76 17.12 7.11 3.50
CA HIS A 76 17.27 7.76 2.21
C HIS A 76 15.97 8.37 1.67
N ALA A 77 14.83 7.71 1.90
CA ALA A 77 13.53 8.17 1.44
C ALA A 77 13.04 9.39 2.24
N THR A 78 12.23 10.23 1.66
CA THR A 78 11.45 11.25 2.40
C THR A 78 10.39 10.56 3.29
N ASP A 79 9.75 11.31 4.20
CA ASP A 79 8.71 10.75 5.07
C ASP A 79 7.51 10.22 4.26
N LEU A 80 7.13 10.93 3.19
CA LEU A 80 6.03 10.51 2.31
C LEU A 80 6.41 9.30 1.45
N GLU A 81 7.60 9.28 0.86
CA GLU A 81 8.08 8.13 0.09
C GLU A 81 8.15 6.87 0.94
N LEU A 82 8.66 7.00 2.18
CA LEU A 82 8.72 5.86 3.10
C LEU A 82 7.31 5.37 3.47
N LEU A 83 6.37 6.29 3.74
CA LEU A 83 4.99 5.94 4.03
C LEU A 83 4.35 5.17 2.87
N LEU A 84 4.47 5.68 1.65
CA LEU A 84 3.93 5.01 0.46
C LEU A 84 4.60 3.65 0.19
N LEU A 85 5.89 3.51 0.53
CA LEU A 85 6.57 2.22 0.43
C LEU A 85 6.06 1.22 1.48
N VAL A 86 5.76 1.66 2.71
CA VAL A 86 5.11 0.82 3.73
C VAL A 86 3.74 0.36 3.22
N ASP A 87 2.92 1.27 2.68
CA ASP A 87 1.61 0.93 2.12
C ASP A 87 1.71 -0.09 0.98
N GLU A 88 2.70 0.07 0.09
CA GLU A 88 2.92 -0.88 -1.01
C GLU A 88 3.26 -2.27 -0.50
N LEU A 89 4.17 -2.38 0.49
CA LEU A 89 4.60 -3.67 1.02
C LEU A 89 3.54 -4.34 1.90
N CYS A 90 2.68 -3.54 2.56
CA CYS A 90 1.52 -4.00 3.31
C CYS A 90 0.24 -4.10 2.46
N GLY A 91 0.30 -3.73 1.18
CA GLY A 91 -0.82 -3.71 0.25
C GLY A 91 -0.86 -4.91 -0.69
N HIS A 92 -1.93 -4.98 -1.47
CA HIS A 92 -2.19 -6.02 -2.47
C HIS A 92 -1.68 -5.65 -3.88
N TYR A 93 -0.70 -4.75 -3.97
CA TYR A 93 -0.10 -4.33 -5.23
C TYR A 93 1.43 -4.23 -5.10
N GLY A 94 2.10 -4.20 -6.24
CA GLY A 94 3.51 -3.86 -6.33
C GLY A 94 3.76 -3.02 -7.58
N ILE A 95 4.57 -1.98 -7.43
CA ILE A 95 5.00 -1.15 -8.57
C ILE A 95 6.02 -1.94 -9.38
N GLN A 96 5.68 -2.23 -10.62
CA GLN A 96 6.55 -2.93 -11.56
C GLN A 96 6.49 -2.24 -12.92
N PRO A 97 7.39 -1.29 -13.20
CA PRO A 97 7.32 -0.44 -14.40
C PRO A 97 7.26 -1.20 -15.73
N ARG A 98 7.71 -2.47 -15.73
CA ARG A 98 7.70 -3.33 -16.92
C ARG A 98 6.43 -4.16 -17.09
N ALA A 99 5.58 -4.22 -16.08
CA ALA A 99 4.26 -4.83 -16.23
C ALA A 99 3.41 -3.97 -17.16
N SER A 100 2.46 -4.58 -17.86
CA SER A 100 1.62 -3.91 -18.86
C SER A 100 0.90 -2.65 -18.33
N LYS A 101 0.67 -2.59 -17.02
CA LYS A 101 0.03 -1.47 -16.31
C LYS A 101 0.95 -0.75 -15.33
N GLY A 102 2.25 -1.07 -15.35
CA GLY A 102 3.21 -0.60 -14.35
C GLY A 102 2.98 -1.16 -12.94
N LEU A 103 2.05 -2.10 -12.77
CA LEU A 103 1.62 -2.67 -11.51
C LEU A 103 1.42 -4.17 -11.62
N VAL A 104 1.66 -4.87 -10.52
CA VAL A 104 1.23 -6.26 -10.31
C VAL A 104 0.27 -6.31 -9.13
N LYS A 105 -0.75 -7.15 -9.22
CA LYS A 105 -1.63 -7.46 -8.09
C LYS A 105 -1.02 -8.61 -7.29
N ARG A 106 -1.15 -8.56 -5.97
CA ARG A 106 -0.75 -9.60 -5.04
C ARG A 106 -1.98 -10.16 -4.33
N SER A 107 -2.03 -11.47 -4.13
CA SER A 107 -3.04 -12.11 -3.26
C SER A 107 -2.78 -11.75 -1.81
N ASP A 108 -1.49 -11.77 -1.42
CA ASP A 108 -1.04 -11.52 -0.06
C ASP A 108 -0.03 -10.39 -0.02
N PRO A 109 -0.09 -9.52 1.01
CA PRO A 109 0.93 -8.53 1.28
C PRO A 109 2.29 -9.18 1.58
N LEU A 110 3.38 -8.47 1.31
CA LEU A 110 4.73 -8.95 1.65
C LEU A 110 5.02 -8.86 3.14
N THR A 111 4.40 -7.93 3.84
CA THR A 111 4.48 -7.73 5.27
C THR A 111 3.22 -7.06 5.81
N ASN A 112 3.19 -6.72 7.09
CA ASN A 112 2.14 -5.92 7.73
C ASN A 112 2.76 -5.01 8.80
N THR A 113 2.00 -4.03 9.25
CA THR A 113 2.45 -3.03 10.22
C THR A 113 2.95 -3.67 11.52
N ARG A 114 2.30 -4.72 12.00
CA ARG A 114 2.69 -5.45 13.20
C ARG A 114 4.06 -6.09 13.05
N ARG A 115 4.30 -6.83 11.97
CA ARG A 115 5.61 -7.45 11.70
C ARG A 115 6.75 -6.44 11.60
N ILE A 116 6.49 -5.28 10.99
CA ILE A 116 7.47 -4.20 10.90
C ILE A 116 7.83 -3.67 12.31
N LEU A 117 6.83 -3.47 13.17
CA LEU A 117 7.06 -3.02 14.55
C LEU A 117 7.81 -4.07 15.37
N ASP A 118 7.40 -5.33 15.30
CA ASP A 118 8.06 -6.45 15.99
C ASP A 118 9.53 -6.58 15.54
N TYR A 119 9.81 -6.41 14.25
CA TYR A 119 11.17 -6.37 13.72
C TYR A 119 12.00 -5.22 14.30
N LEU A 120 11.41 -4.01 14.36
CA LEU A 120 12.07 -2.84 14.92
C LEU A 120 12.32 -2.95 16.43
N ASP A 121 11.50 -3.72 17.14
CA ASP A 121 11.70 -3.99 18.58
C ASP A 121 12.87 -4.96 18.83
N CYS A 122 13.12 -5.86 17.89
CA CYS A 122 14.26 -6.76 17.94
C CYS A 122 15.58 -6.12 17.47
N ALA A 123 15.51 -5.02 16.73
CA ALA A 123 16.68 -4.34 16.21
C ALA A 123 17.28 -3.38 17.25
N SER A 124 18.60 -3.40 17.42
CA SER A 124 19.30 -2.45 18.31
C SER A 124 19.29 -1.03 17.71
N THR A 125 18.26 -0.25 18.01
CA THR A 125 18.08 1.18 17.66
C THR A 125 18.83 1.65 16.39
N PRO A 126 18.56 1.06 15.21
CA PRO A 126 19.26 1.45 13.99
C PRO A 126 18.81 2.82 13.51
N ARG A 127 19.67 3.46 12.72
CA ARG A 127 19.30 4.69 12.02
C ARG A 127 18.01 4.47 11.22
N GLY A 128 17.16 5.49 11.14
CA GLY A 128 15.88 5.39 10.43
C GLY A 128 14.75 4.72 11.20
N ALA A 129 15.00 3.98 12.30
CA ALA A 129 13.96 3.27 13.05
C ALA A 129 12.82 4.18 13.52
N SER A 130 13.13 5.35 14.10
CA SER A 130 12.12 6.31 14.55
C SER A 130 11.30 6.86 13.38
N LYS A 131 11.91 7.07 12.23
CA LYS A 131 11.24 7.52 11.01
C LYS A 131 10.30 6.43 10.47
N LEU A 132 10.78 5.19 10.44
CA LEU A 132 9.96 4.05 10.01
C LEU A 132 8.78 3.81 10.96
N ARG A 133 8.96 3.91 12.29
CA ARG A 133 7.85 3.83 13.26
C ARG A 133 6.78 4.90 13.00
N ARG A 134 7.17 6.13 12.67
CA ARG A 134 6.21 7.19 12.31
C ARG A 134 5.47 6.88 11.02
N ALA A 135 6.17 6.35 10.01
CA ALA A 135 5.54 5.93 8.77
C ALA A 135 4.53 4.80 9.00
N VAL A 136 4.93 3.75 9.74
CA VAL A 136 4.06 2.62 10.11
C VAL A 136 2.82 3.07 10.88
N GLY A 137 2.97 4.04 11.80
CA GLY A 137 1.83 4.58 12.56
C GLY A 137 0.80 5.35 11.72
N ARG A 138 1.12 5.66 10.45
CA ARG A 138 0.22 6.32 9.49
C ARG A 138 -0.15 5.43 8.31
N ALA A 139 0.53 4.31 8.15
CA ALA A 139 0.35 3.44 7.01
C ALA A 139 -1.03 2.80 6.97
N ARG A 140 -1.50 2.54 5.78
CA ARG A 140 -2.77 1.88 5.50
C ARG A 140 -2.53 0.55 4.80
N GLU A 141 -2.88 -0.52 5.49
CA GLU A 141 -2.82 -1.88 4.93
C GLU A 141 -3.91 -2.08 3.87
N ARG A 142 -3.77 -3.13 3.08
CA ARG A 142 -4.75 -3.60 2.09
C ARG A 142 -5.03 -2.67 0.91
N SER A 143 -4.26 -1.61 0.74
CA SER A 143 -4.38 -0.82 -0.49
C SER A 143 -4.20 -1.69 -1.73
N GLY A 144 -5.04 -1.49 -2.73
CA GLY A 144 -5.01 -2.23 -3.99
C GLY A 144 -4.26 -1.50 -5.11
N SER A 145 -3.84 -0.25 -4.88
CA SER A 145 -3.11 0.55 -5.86
C SER A 145 -2.41 1.75 -5.23
N PRO A 146 -1.38 2.33 -5.89
CA PRO A 146 -0.72 3.56 -5.44
C PRO A 146 -1.68 4.76 -5.35
N ARG A 147 -2.72 4.77 -6.19
CA ARG A 147 -3.71 5.85 -6.19
C ARG A 147 -4.59 5.79 -4.96
N GLU A 148 -5.06 4.60 -4.60
CA GLU A 148 -5.79 4.40 -3.35
C GLU A 148 -4.97 4.87 -2.15
N SER A 149 -3.70 4.43 -2.01
CA SER A 149 -2.80 4.87 -0.94
C SER A 149 -2.67 6.39 -0.87
N LYS A 150 -2.41 7.05 -2.01
CA LYS A 150 -2.29 8.51 -2.07
C LYS A 150 -3.60 9.22 -1.72
N THR A 151 -4.73 8.72 -2.21
CA THR A 151 -6.04 9.30 -1.92
C THR A 151 -6.37 9.21 -0.44
N VAL A 152 -6.14 8.05 0.19
CA VAL A 152 -6.35 7.86 1.63
C VAL A 152 -5.52 8.86 2.43
N HIS A 153 -4.24 9.00 2.15
CA HIS A 153 -3.40 9.95 2.87
C HIS A 153 -3.79 11.41 2.61
N ARG A 154 -4.24 11.76 1.41
CA ARG A 154 -4.78 13.09 1.14
C ARG A 154 -6.06 13.35 1.93
N LEU A 155 -6.93 12.36 2.08
CA LEU A 155 -8.13 12.48 2.90
C LEU A 155 -7.79 12.64 4.39
N GLU A 156 -6.83 11.88 4.91
CA GLU A 156 -6.53 11.82 6.35
C GLU A 156 -5.53 12.86 6.85
N PHE A 157 -4.59 13.28 6.02
CA PHE A 157 -3.63 14.30 6.46
C PHE A 157 -4.34 15.58 6.87
N SER A 158 -3.82 16.21 7.92
CA SER A 158 -4.34 17.50 8.35
C SER A 158 -4.20 18.55 7.25
N PRO A 159 -5.05 19.60 7.21
CA PRO A 159 -4.94 20.70 6.26
C PRO A 159 -3.56 21.37 6.22
N ARG A 160 -2.82 21.36 7.34
CA ARG A 160 -1.44 21.87 7.41
C ARG A 160 -0.46 21.06 6.56
N LEU A 161 -0.78 19.82 6.25
CA LEU A 161 -0.01 18.92 5.42
C LEU A 161 -0.61 18.74 4.02
N GLY A 162 -1.62 19.57 3.67
CA GLY A 162 -2.29 19.52 2.37
C GLY A 162 -3.38 18.45 2.25
N GLY A 163 -3.87 17.93 3.37
CA GLY A 163 -4.97 16.97 3.41
C GLY A 163 -6.28 17.59 3.92
N TYR A 164 -7.31 16.76 4.07
CA TYR A 164 -8.65 17.19 4.49
C TYR A 164 -8.94 16.93 5.97
N GLY A 165 -8.13 16.13 6.65
CA GLY A 165 -8.32 15.76 8.06
C GLY A 165 -9.53 14.86 8.30
N LEU A 166 -9.96 14.12 7.28
CA LEU A 166 -11.08 13.18 7.37
C LEU A 166 -10.62 11.83 7.93
N GLU A 167 -11.56 11.06 8.48
CA GLU A 167 -11.28 9.73 8.99
C GLU A 167 -11.71 8.67 7.96
N VAL A 168 -10.74 7.92 7.44
CA VAL A 168 -10.98 6.74 6.61
C VAL A 168 -11.16 5.54 7.51
N VAL A 169 -12.37 4.97 7.53
CA VAL A 169 -12.71 3.83 8.41
C VAL A 169 -12.48 2.47 7.77
N ALA A 170 -12.45 2.40 6.43
CA ALA A 170 -12.13 1.16 5.72
C ALA A 170 -11.41 1.43 4.40
N LEU A 171 -10.45 0.59 4.07
CA LEU A 171 -9.71 0.58 2.82
C LEU A 171 -9.68 -0.86 2.29
N ASN A 172 -10.40 -1.11 1.19
CA ASN A 172 -10.54 -2.45 0.63
C ASN A 172 -11.00 -3.51 1.66
N ASP A 173 -11.70 -3.08 2.70
CA ASP A 173 -12.24 -3.95 3.73
C ASP A 173 -13.72 -4.27 3.46
N PRO A 174 -14.17 -5.49 3.78
CA PRO A 174 -15.59 -5.79 3.73
C PRO A 174 -16.34 -4.98 4.78
N VAL A 175 -17.31 -4.20 4.32
CA VAL A 175 -18.19 -3.38 5.16
C VAL A 175 -19.59 -3.97 5.11
N LEU A 176 -20.18 -4.19 6.27
CA LEU A 176 -21.58 -4.56 6.39
C LEU A 176 -22.43 -3.30 6.20
N VAL A 177 -23.24 -3.28 5.15
CA VAL A 177 -24.22 -2.21 4.92
C VAL A 177 -25.63 -2.74 5.24
N GLU A 178 -26.35 -1.97 6.05
CA GLU A 178 -27.65 -2.36 6.58
C GLU A 178 -28.73 -1.32 6.20
N ARG A 179 -29.84 -1.80 5.68
CA ARG A 179 -31.02 -0.98 5.43
C ARG A 179 -31.88 -0.92 6.70
N ALA A 180 -32.05 0.28 7.22
CA ALA A 180 -32.86 0.49 8.41
C ALA A 180 -34.36 0.19 8.20
N ASP A 181 -34.85 0.37 6.96
CA ASP A 181 -36.25 0.23 6.57
C ASP A 181 -36.64 -1.15 5.99
N ALA A 182 -35.69 -2.09 5.91
CA ALA A 182 -35.97 -3.39 5.33
C ALA A 182 -36.82 -4.25 6.25
N THR A 183 -37.91 -4.78 5.71
CA THR A 183 -38.86 -5.69 6.44
C THR A 183 -38.43 -7.15 6.42
N LEU A 184 -37.63 -7.55 5.44
CA LEU A 184 -37.11 -8.92 5.28
C LEU A 184 -35.65 -9.00 5.69
N ALA A 185 -35.33 -9.79 6.71
CA ALA A 185 -33.98 -9.95 7.26
C ALA A 185 -32.95 -10.33 6.19
N ALA A 186 -33.28 -11.21 5.24
CA ALA A 186 -32.40 -11.66 4.18
C ALA A 186 -32.01 -10.56 3.17
N SER A 187 -32.78 -9.47 3.07
CA SER A 187 -32.52 -8.34 2.19
C SER A 187 -31.99 -7.11 2.92
N ARG A 188 -31.91 -7.18 4.25
CA ARG A 188 -31.53 -6.04 5.09
C ARG A 188 -30.03 -5.79 5.09
N GLU A 189 -29.25 -6.84 5.11
CA GLU A 189 -27.80 -6.79 5.23
C GLU A 189 -27.11 -7.16 3.93
N ARG A 190 -26.05 -6.45 3.58
CA ARG A 190 -25.18 -6.77 2.46
C ARG A 190 -23.74 -6.46 2.84
N ILE A 191 -22.82 -7.33 2.42
CA ILE A 191 -21.40 -7.06 2.52
C ILE A 191 -20.96 -6.37 1.23
N ARG A 192 -20.32 -5.21 1.38
CA ARG A 192 -19.72 -4.45 0.29
C ARG A 192 -18.26 -4.18 0.61
N LYS A 193 -17.47 -4.05 -0.43
CA LYS A 193 -16.04 -3.79 -0.32
C LYS A 193 -15.73 -2.54 -1.14
N PRO A 194 -15.95 -1.33 -0.58
CA PRO A 194 -15.52 -0.09 -1.21
C PRO A 194 -14.00 0.00 -1.22
N ASP A 195 -13.43 0.73 -2.19
CA ASP A 195 -12.00 1.00 -2.16
C ASP A 195 -11.67 1.83 -0.91
N ILE A 196 -12.44 2.90 -0.66
CA ILE A 196 -12.29 3.76 0.53
C ILE A 196 -13.67 4.04 1.13
N MET A 197 -13.79 3.97 2.45
CA MET A 197 -15.00 4.30 3.20
C MET A 197 -14.71 5.39 4.22
N LEU A 198 -15.54 6.43 4.20
CA LEU A 198 -15.56 7.52 5.18
C LEU A 198 -16.90 7.50 5.92
N LEU A 199 -16.89 7.84 7.20
CA LEU A 199 -18.11 8.11 7.97
C LEU A 199 -18.33 9.62 8.11
N ALA A 200 -19.59 10.02 8.24
CA ALA A 200 -19.92 11.37 8.64
C ALA A 200 -19.34 11.64 10.04
N PRO A 201 -18.80 12.86 10.31
CA PRO A 201 -18.33 13.22 11.63
C PRO A 201 -19.42 13.02 12.70
N ALA A 202 -19.06 12.42 13.83
CA ALA A 202 -20.01 12.13 14.90
C ALA A 202 -20.58 13.42 15.56
N ASP A 203 -19.86 14.53 15.45
CA ASP A 203 -20.20 15.85 15.99
C ASP A 203 -20.91 16.73 14.95
N ALA A 204 -21.20 16.23 13.75
CA ALA A 204 -21.94 16.96 12.75
C ALA A 204 -23.36 17.32 13.26
N PRO A 205 -23.83 18.56 13.11
CA PRO A 205 -25.19 18.93 13.50
C PRO A 205 -26.22 18.01 12.84
N GLU A 206 -27.25 17.63 13.61
CA GLU A 206 -28.31 16.76 13.13
C GLU A 206 -28.95 17.33 11.83
N GLY A 207 -29.03 16.51 10.78
CA GLY A 207 -29.56 16.91 9.49
C GLY A 207 -28.67 17.77 8.62
N SER A 208 -27.46 18.17 9.09
CA SER A 208 -26.49 18.95 8.30
C SER A 208 -25.84 18.11 7.19
N ILE A 209 -25.72 16.79 7.41
CA ILE A 209 -25.19 15.84 6.44
C ILE A 209 -26.28 14.79 6.15
N PRO A 210 -26.74 14.70 4.89
CA PRO A 210 -27.85 13.80 4.53
C PRO A 210 -27.46 12.32 4.48
N PHE A 211 -26.17 12.01 4.63
CA PHE A 211 -25.63 10.65 4.54
C PHE A 211 -24.87 10.27 5.81
N ARG A 212 -24.87 8.99 6.15
CA ARG A 212 -24.09 8.41 7.27
C ARG A 212 -22.58 8.36 6.96
N GLY A 213 -22.23 8.45 5.68
CA GLY A 213 -20.87 8.40 5.19
C GLY A 213 -20.83 8.35 3.67
N CYS A 214 -19.65 8.23 3.12
CA CYS A 214 -19.46 8.05 1.69
C CYS A 214 -18.49 6.91 1.37
N ALA A 215 -18.68 6.31 0.20
CA ALA A 215 -17.80 5.30 -0.37
C ALA A 215 -17.16 5.87 -1.64
N LEU A 216 -15.84 5.84 -1.72
CA LEU A 216 -15.07 6.27 -2.89
C LEU A 216 -14.56 5.01 -3.58
N ASP A 217 -14.88 4.85 -4.86
CA ASP A 217 -14.41 3.76 -5.71
C ASP A 217 -13.60 4.34 -6.87
N TYR A 218 -12.35 3.88 -7.03
CA TYR A 218 -11.50 4.29 -8.13
C TYR A 218 -11.77 3.45 -9.37
N GLN A 219 -12.24 4.09 -10.43
CA GLN A 219 -12.49 3.48 -11.74
C GLN A 219 -11.24 3.66 -12.62
N GLY A 220 -10.39 2.64 -12.68
CA GLY A 220 -9.32 2.61 -13.69
C GLY A 220 -9.93 2.41 -15.08
N GLY A 221 -9.66 3.33 -16.02
CA GLY A 221 -10.22 3.44 -17.37
C GLY A 221 -10.28 2.16 -18.23
N TYR A 222 -11.15 1.23 -17.86
CA TYR A 222 -11.47 0.03 -18.60
C TYR A 222 -12.85 0.13 -19.22
N HIS A 223 -12.97 -0.38 -20.44
CA HIS A 223 -14.25 -0.64 -21.09
C HIS A 223 -15.12 -1.47 -20.13
N ARG A 224 -16.22 -0.88 -19.66
CA ARG A 224 -17.20 -1.57 -18.84
C ARG A 224 -17.99 -2.53 -19.73
N ASP A 225 -17.88 -3.82 -19.50
CA ASP A 225 -18.84 -4.76 -20.03
C ASP A 225 -20.23 -4.46 -19.42
N GLU A 226 -21.32 -4.68 -20.19
CA GLU A 226 -22.70 -4.43 -19.75
C GLU A 226 -23.03 -5.15 -18.43
N ILE A 227 -22.48 -6.34 -18.22
CA ILE A 227 -22.65 -7.11 -16.97
C ILE A 227 -22.01 -6.40 -15.77
N GLN A 228 -20.85 -5.78 -15.98
CA GLN A 228 -20.14 -5.01 -14.95
C GLN A 228 -20.95 -3.77 -14.60
N ALA A 229 -21.45 -3.04 -15.59
CA ALA A 229 -22.28 -1.84 -15.38
C ALA A 229 -23.53 -2.14 -14.56
N GLY A 230 -24.19 -3.28 -14.81
CA GLY A 230 -25.35 -3.72 -14.01
C GLY A 230 -25.00 -4.01 -12.54
N ARG A 231 -23.86 -4.65 -12.28
CA ARG A 231 -23.38 -4.91 -10.91
C ARG A 231 -23.02 -3.63 -10.17
N ASP A 232 -22.39 -2.67 -10.86
CA ASP A 232 -22.00 -1.39 -10.28
C ASP A 232 -23.24 -0.54 -9.95
N THR A 233 -24.25 -0.54 -10.81
CA THR A 233 -25.55 0.10 -10.53
C THR A 233 -26.23 -0.48 -9.31
N ASN A 234 -26.30 -1.81 -9.18
CA ASN A 234 -26.88 -2.47 -8.00
C ASN A 234 -26.12 -2.11 -6.72
N ARG A 235 -24.80 -2.15 -6.76
CA ARG A 235 -23.94 -1.77 -5.63
C ARG A 235 -24.20 -0.33 -5.18
N ARG A 236 -24.28 0.60 -6.14
CA ARG A 236 -24.56 2.00 -5.89
C ARG A 236 -25.92 2.20 -5.21
N ASN A 237 -26.96 1.56 -5.73
CA ASN A 237 -28.31 1.66 -5.17
C ASN A 237 -28.39 1.07 -3.75
N GLU A 238 -27.67 0.01 -3.48
CA GLU A 238 -27.61 -0.60 -2.14
C GLU A 238 -26.90 0.31 -1.13
N LEU A 239 -25.78 0.94 -1.51
CA LEU A 239 -25.08 1.92 -0.66
C LEU A 239 -25.98 3.12 -0.35
N LEU A 240 -26.65 3.68 -1.36
CA LEU A 240 -27.61 4.77 -1.17
C LEU A 240 -28.76 4.38 -0.25
N ALA A 241 -29.33 3.18 -0.41
CA ALA A 241 -30.40 2.67 0.46
C ALA A 241 -29.96 2.51 1.91
N CYS A 242 -28.67 2.36 2.17
CA CYS A 242 -28.08 2.29 3.51
C CYS A 242 -27.61 3.64 4.05
N GLY A 243 -27.91 4.74 3.33
CA GLY A 243 -27.47 6.08 3.72
C GLY A 243 -26.00 6.35 3.48
N VAL A 244 -25.36 5.61 2.58
CA VAL A 244 -23.95 5.82 2.17
C VAL A 244 -23.95 6.41 0.77
N LYS A 245 -23.31 7.56 0.58
CA LYS A 245 -23.20 8.20 -0.73
C LYS A 245 -22.02 7.60 -1.50
N PRO A 246 -22.24 6.93 -2.64
CA PRO A 246 -21.15 6.44 -3.47
C PRO A 246 -20.61 7.54 -4.38
N TYR A 247 -19.29 7.61 -4.47
CA TYR A 247 -18.56 8.43 -5.43
C TYR A 247 -17.66 7.53 -6.28
N GLU A 248 -17.63 7.78 -7.57
CA GLU A 248 -16.72 7.14 -8.51
C GLU A 248 -15.66 8.15 -8.91
N ILE A 249 -14.38 7.82 -8.66
CA ILE A 249 -13.24 8.65 -9.05
C ILE A 249 -12.59 8.01 -10.28
N GLU A 250 -12.73 8.66 -11.42
CA GLU A 250 -12.09 8.26 -12.68
C GLU A 250 -10.67 8.80 -12.76
N LYS A 251 -9.92 8.35 -13.76
CA LYS A 251 -8.52 8.77 -13.95
C LYS A 251 -8.41 10.28 -14.12
N GLU A 252 -9.30 10.88 -14.91
CA GLU A 252 -9.35 12.31 -15.19
C GLU A 252 -9.59 13.11 -13.90
N HIS A 253 -10.48 12.63 -13.05
CA HIS A 253 -10.77 13.24 -11.75
C HIS A 253 -9.57 13.17 -10.80
N TYR A 254 -8.83 12.05 -10.84
CA TYR A 254 -7.64 11.89 -10.00
C TYR A 254 -6.48 12.78 -10.48
N ASP A 255 -6.35 12.98 -11.79
CA ASP A 255 -5.30 13.80 -12.40
C ASP A 255 -5.63 15.33 -12.30
N ASP A 256 -6.86 15.69 -11.92
CA ASP A 256 -7.28 17.07 -11.62
C ASP A 256 -6.98 17.38 -10.13
N PRO A 257 -6.04 18.31 -9.82
CA PRO A 257 -5.68 18.62 -8.45
C PRO A 257 -6.82 19.21 -7.62
N ASP A 258 -7.78 19.89 -8.27
CA ASP A 258 -8.87 20.61 -7.61
C ASP A 258 -10.14 19.76 -7.47
N TYR A 259 -10.21 18.60 -8.12
CA TYR A 259 -11.42 17.76 -8.13
C TYR A 259 -11.84 17.29 -6.74
N LEU A 260 -10.88 16.84 -5.92
CA LEU A 260 -11.19 16.43 -4.55
C LEU A 260 -11.58 17.58 -3.65
N ASP A 261 -11.16 18.83 -3.96
CA ASP A 261 -11.55 20.03 -3.23
C ASP A 261 -13.01 20.42 -3.54
N TRP A 262 -13.46 20.08 -4.74
CA TRP A 262 -14.85 20.29 -5.15
C TRP A 262 -15.80 19.20 -4.64
N LEU A 263 -15.34 17.96 -4.48
CA LEU A 263 -16.16 16.80 -4.11
C LEU A 263 -16.60 16.87 -2.65
#